data_ed1cda0c16b41b0d36ef5a1ac3354adf
#
_entry.id   ed1cda0c16b41b0d36ef5a1ac3354adf
#
_cell.length_a   1.000
_cell.length_b   1.000
_cell.length_c   1.000
_cell.angle_alpha   90.00
_cell.angle_beta   90.00
_cell.angle_gamma   90.00
#
_symmetry.space_group_name_H-M   'P 1'
#
loop_
_entity.id
_entity.type
_entity.pdbx_description
1 polymer ?
#
loop_
_entity_poly.entity_id
_entity_poly.type
_entity_poly.pdbx_seq_one_letter_code
_entity_poly.pdbx_strand_id
1 'polypeptide(L)'
;MRLEKGSRLVMIGDSITDCGRNYEATPAGGGSFGDGYVNLVNACLTGLAPSYGIMVVNKGVNGNTIVDLKKRWQKDVLDLKPDYVSVMIGINDVWRHFDGPLQQLELVDPEEYKRVYDELITDTKPKVKEIFIMSPFMIEPNRQDKMRTMVDAYAEIARETADRHGLLFIDVQKKIDAFLEELSSYIISGDRVHPNVQGHM
;
A
#
# COMPACT_ATOMS: atom_id res chain seq x y z
N MET A 1 -14.09 -2.50 -16.81
CA MET A 1 -13.55 -2.21 -15.47
C MET A 1 -13.68 -3.47 -14.63
N ARG A 2 -12.67 -3.81 -13.80
CA ARG A 2 -12.76 -4.98 -12.91
C ARG A 2 -13.69 -4.74 -11.71
N LEU A 3 -13.79 -3.48 -11.24
CA LEU A 3 -14.67 -3.14 -10.13
C LEU A 3 -16.13 -3.13 -10.59
N GLU A 4 -17.00 -3.71 -9.78
CA GLU A 4 -18.44 -3.71 -10.02
C GLU A 4 -19.11 -2.41 -9.53
N LYS A 5 -20.25 -2.06 -10.10
CA LYS A 5 -21.00 -0.87 -9.71
C LYS A 5 -21.47 -0.95 -8.26
N GLY A 6 -21.40 0.18 -7.54
CA GLY A 6 -21.84 0.31 -6.16
C GLY A 6 -20.94 -0.38 -5.14
N SER A 7 -19.73 -0.81 -5.55
CA SER A 7 -18.84 -1.54 -4.66
C SER A 7 -17.99 -0.63 -3.76
N ARG A 8 -17.50 -1.22 -2.67
CA ARG A 8 -16.57 -0.59 -1.73
C ARG A 8 -15.16 -1.13 -1.94
N LEU A 9 -14.21 -0.21 -2.19
CA LEU A 9 -12.78 -0.46 -2.27
C LEU A 9 -12.11 0.09 -1.01
N VAL A 10 -11.58 -0.78 -0.15
CA VAL A 10 -10.74 -0.40 0.99
C VAL A 10 -9.28 -0.45 0.54
N MET A 11 -8.55 0.65 0.70
CA MET A 11 -7.13 0.77 0.41
C MET A 11 -6.37 0.92 1.73
N ILE A 12 -5.59 -0.09 2.09
CA ILE A 12 -4.91 -0.20 3.38
C ILE A 12 -3.39 -0.26 3.20
N GLY A 13 -2.66 0.37 4.10
CA GLY A 13 -1.19 0.45 4.06
C GLY A 13 -0.64 1.35 5.15
N ASP A 14 0.52 1.89 4.88
CA ASP A 14 1.31 2.77 5.74
C ASP A 14 1.14 4.27 5.39
N SER A 15 2.21 5.08 5.62
CA SER A 15 2.23 6.52 5.33
C SER A 15 2.02 6.86 3.86
N ILE A 16 2.43 6.00 2.94
CA ILE A 16 2.25 6.22 1.50
C ILE A 16 0.77 6.14 1.13
N THR A 17 0.04 5.24 1.78
CA THR A 17 -1.42 5.12 1.63
C THR A 17 -2.17 6.20 2.40
N ASP A 18 -1.75 6.51 3.62
CA ASP A 18 -2.31 7.57 4.48
C ASP A 18 -2.23 8.95 3.78
N CYS A 19 -1.01 9.37 3.47
CA CYS A 19 -0.65 10.62 2.81
C CYS A 19 -1.45 11.84 3.33
N GLY A 20 -1.50 12.01 4.66
CA GLY A 20 -2.14 13.16 5.31
C GLY A 20 -3.66 13.10 5.36
N ARG A 21 -4.27 11.91 5.31
CA ARG A 21 -5.72 11.81 5.47
C ARG A 21 -6.19 12.29 6.85
N ASN A 22 -7.37 12.87 6.91
CA ASN A 22 -8.00 13.21 8.18
C ASN A 22 -8.66 11.96 8.79
N TYR A 23 -8.14 11.51 9.95
CA TYR A 23 -8.63 10.32 10.67
C TYR A 23 -10.04 10.47 11.23
N GLU A 24 -10.47 11.71 11.52
CA GLU A 24 -11.80 12.03 12.05
C GLU A 24 -12.85 12.19 10.94
N ALA A 25 -12.42 12.24 9.68
CA ALA A 25 -13.35 12.35 8.57
C ALA A 25 -14.15 11.05 8.38
N THR A 26 -15.42 11.18 8.05
CA THR A 26 -16.24 10.03 7.66
C THR A 26 -15.59 9.28 6.50
N PRO A 27 -15.48 7.95 6.56
CA PRO A 27 -14.94 7.18 5.45
C PRO A 27 -15.60 7.52 4.12
N ALA A 28 -14.78 7.72 3.09
CA ALA A 28 -15.17 8.21 1.76
C ALA A 28 -15.73 9.64 1.73
N GLY A 29 -15.65 10.38 2.85
CA GLY A 29 -15.99 11.81 2.92
C GLY A 29 -14.81 12.72 2.59
N GLY A 30 -15.06 14.03 2.45
CA GLY A 30 -14.02 15.03 2.20
C GLY A 30 -12.93 15.00 3.27
N GLY A 31 -11.65 15.05 2.84
CA GLY A 31 -10.48 14.94 3.70
C GLY A 31 -10.08 13.54 4.14
N SER A 32 -10.92 12.51 3.91
CA SER A 32 -10.61 11.13 4.30
C SER A 32 -9.66 10.42 3.35
N PHE A 33 -9.39 10.98 2.17
CA PHE A 33 -8.59 10.33 1.13
C PHE A 33 -7.09 10.61 1.25
N GLY A 34 -6.69 11.67 1.96
CA GLY A 34 -5.33 12.21 1.96
C GLY A 34 -4.99 12.91 0.63
N ASP A 35 -3.69 13.18 0.42
CA ASP A 35 -3.19 13.92 -0.75
C ASP A 35 -2.41 13.03 -1.73
N GLY A 36 -2.43 11.70 -1.52
CA GLY A 36 -1.69 10.73 -2.29
C GLY A 36 -2.52 9.93 -3.30
N TYR A 37 -2.00 8.78 -3.68
CA TYR A 37 -2.56 7.92 -4.72
C TYR A 37 -4.02 7.48 -4.45
N VAL A 38 -4.42 7.34 -3.18
CA VAL A 38 -5.81 6.99 -2.84
C VAL A 38 -6.78 8.07 -3.31
N ASN A 39 -6.41 9.35 -3.11
CA ASN A 39 -7.20 10.48 -3.62
C ASN A 39 -7.24 10.51 -5.14
N LEU A 40 -6.10 10.24 -5.79
CA LEU A 40 -6.03 10.18 -7.26
C LEU A 40 -6.90 9.05 -7.82
N VAL A 41 -6.89 7.87 -7.20
CA VAL A 41 -7.77 6.74 -7.55
C VAL A 41 -9.24 7.13 -7.37
N ASN A 42 -9.59 7.76 -6.23
CA ASN A 42 -10.95 8.24 -5.99
C ASN A 42 -11.37 9.28 -7.05
N ALA A 43 -10.49 10.23 -7.36
CA ALA A 43 -10.75 11.26 -8.38
C ALA A 43 -10.96 10.64 -9.77
N CYS A 44 -10.11 9.69 -10.17
CA CYS A 44 -10.27 8.97 -11.44
C CYS A 44 -11.58 8.18 -11.50
N LEU A 45 -11.91 7.41 -10.46
CA LEU A 45 -13.14 6.61 -10.43
C LEU A 45 -14.38 7.50 -10.45
N THR A 46 -14.38 8.59 -9.68
CA THR A 46 -15.51 9.52 -9.60
C THR A 46 -15.64 10.39 -10.86
N GLY A 47 -14.53 10.89 -11.39
CA GLY A 47 -14.54 11.80 -12.54
C GLY A 47 -14.69 11.10 -13.88
N LEU A 48 -14.05 9.94 -14.08
CA LEU A 48 -14.03 9.23 -15.36
C LEU A 48 -15.10 8.13 -15.45
N ALA A 49 -15.57 7.61 -14.31
CA ALA A 49 -16.55 6.53 -14.28
C ALA A 49 -17.65 6.77 -13.22
N PRO A 50 -18.32 7.94 -13.18
CA PRO A 50 -19.27 8.31 -12.11
C PRO A 50 -20.44 7.33 -12.00
N SER A 51 -20.86 6.72 -13.11
CA SER A 51 -21.96 5.74 -13.14
C SER A 51 -21.65 4.42 -12.42
N TYR A 52 -20.37 4.21 -12.03
CA TYR A 52 -19.99 3.02 -11.24
C TYR A 52 -20.26 3.22 -9.74
N GLY A 53 -20.23 4.45 -9.21
CA GLY A 53 -20.55 4.73 -7.81
C GLY A 53 -19.63 3.96 -6.83
N ILE A 54 -18.33 3.91 -7.11
CA ILE A 54 -17.36 3.20 -6.26
C ILE A 54 -17.08 4.02 -5.00
N MET A 55 -17.24 3.41 -3.83
CA MET A 55 -16.85 4.00 -2.55
C MET A 55 -15.40 3.63 -2.25
N VAL A 56 -14.49 4.59 -2.35
CA VAL A 56 -13.08 4.41 -1.95
C VAL A 56 -12.92 4.78 -0.47
N VAL A 57 -12.23 3.94 0.29
CA VAL A 57 -11.96 4.16 1.73
C VAL A 57 -10.45 4.03 1.97
N ASN A 58 -9.82 5.11 2.42
CA ASN A 58 -8.41 5.12 2.82
C ASN A 58 -8.26 4.62 4.26
N LYS A 59 -7.44 3.59 4.44
CA LYS A 59 -7.05 3.00 5.72
C LYS A 59 -5.53 2.93 5.89
N GLY A 60 -4.80 3.84 5.28
CA GLY A 60 -3.38 4.08 5.56
C GLY A 60 -3.18 4.60 6.99
N VAL A 61 -2.09 4.21 7.63
CA VAL A 61 -1.64 4.73 8.94
C VAL A 61 -0.12 4.85 8.93
N ASN A 62 0.36 6.06 9.23
CA ASN A 62 1.78 6.36 9.23
C ASN A 62 2.60 5.38 10.08
N GLY A 63 3.75 4.95 9.53
CA GLY A 63 4.70 4.12 10.24
C GLY A 63 4.34 2.64 10.38
N ASN A 64 3.14 2.22 9.93
CA ASN A 64 2.71 0.84 10.10
C ASN A 64 3.60 -0.15 9.35
N THR A 65 3.86 -1.27 10.01
CA THR A 65 4.37 -2.52 9.47
C THR A 65 3.23 -3.48 9.17
N ILE A 66 3.53 -4.64 8.58
CA ILE A 66 2.51 -5.67 8.33
C ILE A 66 1.91 -6.22 9.65
N VAL A 67 2.71 -6.27 10.71
CA VAL A 67 2.26 -6.69 12.05
C VAL A 67 1.26 -5.69 12.61
N ASP A 68 1.45 -4.39 12.37
CA ASP A 68 0.50 -3.37 12.79
C ASP A 68 -0.78 -3.43 11.97
N LEU A 69 -0.70 -3.73 10.66
CA LEU A 69 -1.87 -4.01 9.85
C LEU A 69 -2.69 -5.16 10.46
N LYS A 70 -2.04 -6.25 10.87
CA LYS A 70 -2.70 -7.40 11.49
C LYS A 70 -3.49 -7.01 12.74
N LYS A 71 -2.92 -6.17 13.61
CA LYS A 71 -3.57 -5.71 14.86
C LYS A 71 -4.89 -4.96 14.61
N ARG A 72 -5.01 -4.25 13.47
CA ARG A 72 -6.18 -3.44 13.12
C ARG A 72 -7.01 -3.99 11.96
N TRP A 73 -6.65 -5.14 11.40
CA TRP A 73 -7.25 -5.69 10.18
C TRP A 73 -8.75 -5.92 10.30
N GLN A 74 -9.20 -6.50 11.43
CA GLN A 74 -10.63 -6.72 11.66
C GLN A 74 -11.42 -5.42 11.56
N LYS A 75 -11.02 -4.39 12.29
CA LYS A 75 -11.71 -3.08 12.36
C LYS A 75 -11.62 -2.30 11.05
N ASP A 76 -10.42 -2.27 10.44
CA ASP A 76 -10.12 -1.38 9.33
C ASP A 76 -10.37 -1.99 7.95
N VAL A 77 -10.55 -3.32 7.88
CA VAL A 77 -10.87 -4.03 6.64
C VAL A 77 -12.18 -4.79 6.79
N LEU A 78 -12.23 -5.81 7.63
CA LEU A 78 -13.34 -6.77 7.62
C LEU A 78 -14.67 -6.19 8.09
N ASP A 79 -14.66 -5.35 9.14
CA ASP A 79 -15.87 -4.70 9.65
C ASP A 79 -16.48 -3.68 8.67
N LEU A 80 -15.67 -3.19 7.72
CA LEU A 80 -16.13 -2.32 6.64
C LEU A 80 -16.86 -3.09 5.53
N LYS A 81 -16.80 -4.42 5.55
CA LYS A 81 -17.44 -5.30 4.55
C LYS A 81 -17.09 -4.85 3.13
N PRO A 82 -15.80 -4.82 2.75
CA PRO A 82 -15.37 -4.39 1.44
C PRO A 82 -15.76 -5.41 0.37
N ASP A 83 -16.04 -4.93 -0.84
CA ASP A 83 -16.05 -5.78 -2.03
C ASP A 83 -14.64 -6.05 -2.55
N TYR A 84 -13.77 -5.05 -2.41
CA TYR A 84 -12.39 -5.06 -2.89
C TYR A 84 -11.44 -4.51 -1.82
N VAL A 85 -10.25 -5.09 -1.75
CA VAL A 85 -9.19 -4.62 -0.86
C VAL A 85 -7.92 -4.39 -1.68
N SER A 86 -7.25 -3.24 -1.47
CA SER A 86 -5.91 -2.98 -1.99
C SER A 86 -4.95 -2.89 -0.81
N VAL A 87 -3.85 -3.64 -0.85
CA VAL A 87 -2.84 -3.68 0.22
C VAL A 87 -1.50 -3.22 -0.32
N MET A 88 -0.92 -2.17 0.28
CA MET A 88 0.44 -1.75 0.02
C MET A 88 1.16 -1.56 1.34
N ILE A 89 2.09 -2.45 1.66
CA ILE A 89 2.80 -2.49 2.94
C ILE A 89 4.19 -3.12 2.74
N GLY A 90 5.15 -2.79 3.59
CA GLY A 90 6.47 -3.42 3.60
C GLY A 90 7.63 -2.43 3.67
N ILE A 91 7.42 -1.15 3.33
CA ILE A 91 8.50 -0.17 3.39
C ILE A 91 8.98 0.08 4.82
N ASN A 92 8.07 0.14 5.80
CA ASN A 92 8.45 0.30 7.21
C ASN A 92 8.99 -1.00 7.80
N ASP A 93 8.51 -2.16 7.37
CA ASP A 93 9.07 -3.46 7.74
C ASP A 93 10.57 -3.51 7.42
N VAL A 94 10.97 -2.93 6.28
CA VAL A 94 12.37 -2.78 5.88
C VAL A 94 13.06 -1.60 6.58
N TRP A 95 12.46 -0.41 6.55
CA TRP A 95 13.13 0.82 7.00
C TRP A 95 13.56 0.75 8.46
N ARG A 96 12.78 0.10 9.32
CA ARG A 96 13.12 -0.06 10.75
C ARG A 96 14.46 -0.75 10.99
N HIS A 97 14.93 -1.59 10.08
CA HIS A 97 16.28 -2.17 10.12
C HIS A 97 17.40 -1.14 9.90
N PHE A 98 17.07 0.06 9.39
CA PHE A 98 18.02 1.14 9.05
C PHE A 98 17.88 2.40 9.94
N ASP A 99 16.91 2.47 10.82
CA ASP A 99 16.66 3.61 11.71
C ASP A 99 17.75 3.81 12.79
N GLY A 100 18.64 2.82 12.92
CA GLY A 100 19.76 2.86 13.85
C GLY A 100 19.42 2.44 15.29
N PRO A 101 20.42 2.38 16.18
CA PRO A 101 20.32 1.73 17.49
C PRO A 101 19.51 2.52 18.53
N LEU A 102 19.10 3.75 18.22
CA LEU A 102 18.35 4.59 19.17
C LEU A 102 16.84 4.31 19.14
N GLN A 103 16.34 3.62 18.12
CA GLN A 103 14.96 3.20 18.03
C GLN A 103 14.82 1.73 18.43
N GLN A 104 14.26 1.48 19.60
CA GLN A 104 13.92 0.13 20.07
C GLN A 104 12.57 -0.29 19.45
N LEU A 105 12.58 -0.59 18.16
CA LEU A 105 11.42 -1.07 17.45
C LEU A 105 11.49 -2.59 17.28
N GLU A 106 10.33 -3.23 17.34
CA GLU A 106 10.20 -4.64 16.97
C GLU A 106 10.42 -4.76 15.45
N LEU A 107 11.46 -5.48 15.07
CA LEU A 107 11.81 -5.67 13.66
C LEU A 107 10.98 -6.82 13.08
N VAL A 108 10.47 -6.61 11.88
CA VAL A 108 9.75 -7.65 11.13
C VAL A 108 10.74 -8.27 10.14
N ASP A 109 11.08 -9.55 10.35
CA ASP A 109 11.93 -10.27 9.41
C ASP A 109 11.13 -10.80 8.19
N PRO A 110 11.81 -11.26 7.11
CA PRO A 110 11.14 -11.75 5.91
C PRO A 110 10.16 -12.91 6.15
N GLU A 111 10.48 -13.82 7.07
CA GLU A 111 9.63 -14.98 7.38
C GLU A 111 8.36 -14.54 8.11
N GLU A 112 8.49 -13.62 9.06
CA GLU A 112 7.34 -13.04 9.75
C GLU A 112 6.47 -12.23 8.78
N TYR A 113 7.08 -11.40 7.93
CA TYR A 113 6.36 -10.65 6.90
C TYR A 113 5.54 -11.58 6.00
N LYS A 114 6.17 -12.64 5.48
CA LYS A 114 5.53 -13.66 4.65
C LYS A 114 4.37 -14.34 5.37
N ARG A 115 4.61 -14.80 6.60
CA ARG A 115 3.60 -15.49 7.41
C ARG A 115 2.39 -14.61 7.69
N VAL A 116 2.62 -13.38 8.13
CA VAL A 116 1.52 -12.45 8.46
C VAL A 116 0.75 -12.07 7.21
N TYR A 117 1.44 -11.82 6.09
CA TYR A 117 0.77 -11.51 4.83
C TYR A 117 -0.15 -12.65 4.38
N ASP A 118 0.36 -13.88 4.42
CA ASP A 118 -0.40 -15.09 4.04
C ASP A 118 -1.65 -15.29 4.92
N GLU A 119 -1.52 -15.09 6.23
CA GLU A 119 -2.64 -15.12 7.18
C GLU A 119 -3.72 -14.08 6.81
N LEU A 120 -3.34 -12.82 6.61
CA LEU A 120 -4.27 -11.73 6.27
C LEU A 120 -5.02 -12.01 4.96
N ILE A 121 -4.32 -12.51 3.96
CA ILE A 121 -4.92 -12.83 2.65
C ILE A 121 -5.85 -14.04 2.78
N THR A 122 -5.42 -15.10 3.47
CA THR A 122 -6.22 -16.31 3.69
C THR A 122 -7.55 -15.98 4.37
N ASP A 123 -7.51 -15.14 5.40
CA ASP A 123 -8.69 -14.74 6.17
C ASP A 123 -9.63 -13.82 5.39
N THR A 124 -9.10 -13.05 4.45
CA THR A 124 -9.86 -12.01 3.72
C THR A 124 -10.46 -12.54 2.42
N LYS A 125 -9.72 -13.36 1.68
CA LYS A 125 -10.11 -13.84 0.35
C LYS A 125 -11.53 -14.41 0.25
N PRO A 126 -12.02 -15.23 1.20
CA PRO A 126 -13.38 -15.77 1.12
C PRO A 126 -14.49 -14.73 1.39
N LYS A 127 -14.14 -13.51 1.82
CA LYS A 127 -15.09 -12.47 2.25
C LYS A 127 -15.19 -11.31 1.27
N VAL A 128 -14.34 -11.28 0.23
CA VAL A 128 -14.28 -10.20 -0.75
C VAL A 128 -14.28 -10.74 -2.18
N LYS A 129 -14.56 -9.89 -3.16
CA LYS A 129 -14.56 -10.27 -4.58
C LYS A 129 -13.15 -10.39 -5.13
N GLU A 130 -12.26 -9.44 -4.77
CA GLU A 130 -10.86 -9.47 -5.19
C GLU A 130 -9.98 -8.69 -4.21
N ILE A 131 -8.70 -9.11 -4.11
CA ILE A 131 -7.67 -8.42 -3.37
C ILE A 131 -6.57 -8.03 -4.37
N PHE A 132 -6.12 -6.77 -4.30
CA PHE A 132 -5.00 -6.24 -5.07
C PHE A 132 -3.80 -6.13 -4.14
N ILE A 133 -2.73 -6.84 -4.42
CA ILE A 133 -1.46 -6.71 -3.70
C ILE A 133 -0.57 -5.76 -4.50
N MET A 134 -0.14 -4.68 -3.87
CA MET A 134 0.80 -3.71 -4.44
C MET A 134 2.18 -3.93 -3.82
N SER A 135 3.24 -3.91 -4.62
CA SER A 135 4.59 -4.02 -4.07
C SER A 135 4.91 -2.84 -3.14
N PRO A 136 5.60 -3.05 -2.00
CA PRO A 136 6.39 -1.97 -1.42
C PRO A 136 7.40 -1.49 -2.46
N PHE A 137 7.89 -0.25 -2.30
CA PHE A 137 8.86 0.34 -3.21
C PHE A 137 9.79 1.31 -2.51
N MET A 138 10.93 1.59 -3.13
CA MET A 138 11.86 2.65 -2.76
C MET A 138 12.24 3.46 -4.01
N ILE A 139 12.29 4.77 -3.87
CA ILE A 139 12.62 5.70 -4.95
C ILE A 139 14.15 5.87 -5.02
N GLU A 140 14.85 4.78 -5.31
CA GLU A 140 16.30 4.66 -5.35
C GLU A 140 16.73 3.88 -6.61
N PRO A 141 17.49 4.52 -7.53
CA PRO A 141 17.96 3.86 -8.74
C PRO A 141 19.08 2.84 -8.50
N ASN A 142 19.86 3.00 -7.42
CA ASN A 142 20.93 2.08 -7.10
C ASN A 142 20.38 0.79 -6.48
N ARG A 143 20.25 -0.24 -7.27
CA ARG A 143 19.79 -1.57 -6.81
C ARG A 143 20.74 -2.27 -5.84
N GLN A 144 21.97 -1.75 -5.66
CA GLN A 144 22.94 -2.25 -4.67
C GLN A 144 22.86 -1.48 -3.34
N ASP A 145 22.04 -0.44 -3.25
CA ASP A 145 21.71 0.19 -1.96
C ASP A 145 21.11 -0.87 -1.03
N LYS A 146 21.61 -0.92 0.22
CA LYS A 146 21.21 -1.98 1.16
C LYS A 146 19.72 -1.99 1.48
N MET A 147 19.13 -0.79 1.65
CA MET A 147 17.73 -0.68 1.93
C MET A 147 16.90 -1.04 0.69
N ARG A 148 17.32 -0.56 -0.51
CA ARG A 148 16.66 -0.92 -1.77
C ARG A 148 16.67 -2.43 -2.01
N THR A 149 17.81 -3.10 -1.82
CA THR A 149 17.92 -4.56 -1.96
C THR A 149 16.95 -5.28 -1.03
N MET A 150 16.80 -4.81 0.20
CA MET A 150 15.87 -5.40 1.16
C MET A 150 14.40 -5.12 0.78
N VAL A 151 14.08 -3.91 0.30
CA VAL A 151 12.74 -3.61 -0.23
C VAL A 151 12.37 -4.51 -1.40
N ASP A 152 13.31 -4.74 -2.33
CA ASP A 152 13.10 -5.65 -3.46
C ASP A 152 12.79 -7.08 -3.00
N ALA A 153 13.45 -7.56 -1.92
CA ALA A 153 13.17 -8.88 -1.35
C ALA A 153 11.77 -8.96 -0.72
N TYR A 154 11.31 -7.92 -0.02
CA TYR A 154 9.95 -7.87 0.54
C TYR A 154 8.88 -7.71 -0.56
N ALA A 155 9.19 -6.98 -1.63
CA ALA A 155 8.33 -6.90 -2.81
C ALA A 155 8.15 -8.26 -3.48
N GLU A 156 9.23 -9.06 -3.53
CA GLU A 156 9.17 -10.43 -4.06
C GLU A 156 8.29 -11.34 -3.20
N ILE A 157 8.38 -11.24 -1.87
CA ILE A 157 7.49 -11.99 -0.95
C ILE A 157 6.02 -11.60 -1.19
N ALA A 158 5.74 -10.31 -1.37
CA ALA A 158 4.39 -9.83 -1.68
C ALA A 158 3.89 -10.39 -3.03
N ARG A 159 4.77 -10.45 -4.04
CA ARG A 159 4.45 -11.05 -5.35
C ARG A 159 4.18 -12.55 -5.24
N GLU A 160 5.06 -13.30 -4.55
CA GLU A 160 4.86 -14.73 -4.32
C GLU A 160 3.55 -15.02 -3.58
N THR A 161 3.18 -14.14 -2.63
CA THR A 161 1.90 -14.27 -1.91
C THR A 161 0.72 -14.04 -2.86
N ALA A 162 0.79 -13.02 -3.73
CA ALA A 162 -0.23 -12.81 -4.74
C ALA A 162 -0.38 -14.02 -5.67
N ASP A 163 0.73 -14.54 -6.18
CA ASP A 163 0.76 -15.70 -7.08
C ASP A 163 0.17 -16.94 -6.42
N ARG A 164 0.57 -17.23 -5.18
CA ARG A 164 0.08 -18.39 -4.41
C ARG A 164 -1.43 -18.36 -4.20
N HIS A 165 -1.98 -17.18 -3.99
CA HIS A 165 -3.42 -16.99 -3.80
C HIS A 165 -4.19 -16.70 -5.10
N GLY A 166 -3.52 -16.61 -6.25
CA GLY A 166 -4.14 -16.28 -7.53
C GLY A 166 -4.73 -14.88 -7.57
N LEU A 167 -4.05 -13.90 -6.95
CA LEU A 167 -4.46 -12.51 -6.86
C LEU A 167 -3.75 -11.62 -7.86
N LEU A 168 -4.28 -10.44 -8.11
CA LEU A 168 -3.61 -9.43 -8.92
C LEU A 168 -2.47 -8.79 -8.13
N PHE A 169 -1.26 -8.89 -8.67
CA PHE A 169 -0.10 -8.14 -8.21
C PHE A 169 0.11 -6.87 -9.03
N ILE A 170 0.31 -5.74 -8.36
CA ILE A 170 0.62 -4.45 -8.97
C ILE A 170 2.06 -4.10 -8.62
N ASP A 171 2.95 -4.22 -9.58
CA ASP A 171 4.38 -3.93 -9.43
C ASP A 171 4.62 -2.42 -9.50
N VAL A 172 4.52 -1.75 -8.33
CA VAL A 172 4.74 -0.31 -8.20
C VAL A 172 6.23 0.00 -8.38
N GLN A 173 7.12 -0.83 -7.82
CA GLN A 173 8.58 -0.63 -7.95
C GLN A 173 9.02 -0.56 -9.41
N LYS A 174 8.46 -1.43 -10.25
CA LYS A 174 8.77 -1.42 -11.69
C LYS A 174 8.41 -0.08 -12.36
N LYS A 175 7.33 0.57 -11.91
CA LYS A 175 6.93 1.88 -12.44
C LYS A 175 7.85 2.99 -11.95
N ILE A 176 8.24 2.94 -10.67
CA ILE A 176 9.23 3.85 -10.11
C ILE A 176 10.58 3.69 -10.82
N ASP A 177 11.04 2.47 -11.05
CA ASP A 177 12.29 2.21 -11.76
C ASP A 177 12.27 2.82 -13.17
N ALA A 178 11.18 2.63 -13.92
CA ALA A 178 11.04 3.21 -15.25
C ALA A 178 11.06 4.75 -15.23
N PHE A 179 10.47 5.39 -14.21
CA PHE A 179 10.58 6.83 -14.03
C PHE A 179 12.03 7.26 -13.76
N LEU A 180 12.75 6.50 -12.92
CA LEU A 180 14.13 6.81 -12.53
C LEU A 180 15.16 6.60 -13.65
N GLU A 181 14.81 5.90 -14.73
CA GLU A 181 15.60 5.83 -15.96
C GLU A 181 15.63 7.18 -16.71
N GLU A 182 14.56 7.98 -16.56
CA GLU A 182 14.38 9.25 -17.28
C GLU A 182 14.69 10.48 -16.41
N LEU A 183 14.33 10.44 -15.13
CA LEU A 183 14.39 11.60 -14.23
C LEU A 183 14.94 11.25 -12.84
N SER A 184 15.49 12.27 -12.18
CA SER A 184 16.01 12.13 -10.81
C SER A 184 14.91 11.87 -9.77
N SER A 185 15.25 11.06 -8.74
CA SER A 185 14.40 10.84 -7.58
C SER A 185 13.92 12.11 -6.88
N TYR A 186 14.72 13.18 -6.90
CA TYR A 186 14.38 14.49 -6.31
C TYR A 186 13.12 15.12 -6.91
N ILE A 187 12.72 14.72 -8.12
CA ILE A 187 11.49 15.23 -8.76
C ILE A 187 10.24 14.72 -8.04
N ILE A 188 10.30 13.48 -7.51
CA ILE A 188 9.13 12.80 -6.97
C ILE A 188 9.21 12.48 -5.47
N SER A 189 10.40 12.64 -4.84
CA SER A 189 10.57 12.36 -3.41
C SER A 189 11.78 13.11 -2.83
N GLY A 190 11.63 13.62 -1.60
CA GLY A 190 12.73 14.24 -0.86
C GLY A 190 13.52 13.26 0.03
N ASP A 191 12.96 12.09 0.34
CA ASP A 191 13.54 11.11 1.27
C ASP A 191 13.68 9.69 0.66
N ARG A 192 13.35 9.54 -0.62
CA ARG A 192 13.38 8.28 -1.38
C ARG A 192 12.32 7.25 -0.96
N VAL A 193 11.38 7.63 -0.09
CA VAL A 193 10.29 6.76 0.41
C VAL A 193 8.92 7.38 0.14
N HIS A 194 8.72 8.63 0.55
CA HIS A 194 7.45 9.31 0.45
C HIS A 194 7.35 10.10 -0.87
N PRO A 195 6.50 9.66 -1.80
CA PRO A 195 6.27 10.39 -3.05
C PRO A 195 5.55 11.71 -2.77
N ASN A 196 5.85 12.72 -3.59
CA ASN A 196 4.96 13.87 -3.76
C ASN A 196 3.82 13.51 -4.73
N VAL A 197 2.94 14.46 -5.08
CA VAL A 197 1.76 14.18 -5.91
C VAL A 197 2.14 13.61 -7.30
N GLN A 198 3.27 14.04 -7.88
CA GLN A 198 3.77 13.50 -9.15
C GLN A 198 4.22 12.04 -9.02
N GLY A 199 4.86 11.70 -7.91
CA GLY A 199 5.26 10.32 -7.63
C GLY A 199 4.11 9.39 -7.26
N HIS A 200 3.01 9.95 -6.75
CA HIS A 200 1.78 9.20 -6.50
C HIS A 200 0.95 8.93 -7.76
N MET A 201 1.14 9.72 -8.83
CA MET A 201 0.45 9.58 -10.11
C MET A 201 0.99 8.43 -10.96
#